data_ce97e755f9535f13d8c4636e4f650e65
#
_entry.id   ce97e755f9535f13d8c4636e4f650e65
#
_cell.length_a   1.000
_cell.length_b   1.000
_cell.length_c   1.000
_cell.angle_alpha   90.00
_cell.angle_beta   90.00
_cell.angle_gamma   90.00
#
_symmetry.space_group_name_H-M   'P 1'
#
loop_
_entity.id
_entity.type
_entity.pdbx_description
1 polymer ?
#
loop_
_entity_poly.entity_id
_entity_poly.type
_entity_poly.pdbx_seq_one_letter_code
_entity_poly.pdbx_strand_id
1 'polypeptide(L)' 'MVVYRNSMQIVADLLVATDQCGQEGINTTSLLSKANLSHSRLEKFVSNLTGAGLVNKIEYDGKNTFVITEKGNYS' A
#
# COMPACT_ATOMS: atom_id res chain seq x y z
N MET A 1 -16.20 13.94 -14.68
CA MET A 1 -15.07 14.81 -14.29
C MET A 1 -13.89 13.94 -13.90
N VAL A 2 -12.74 14.26 -14.43
CA VAL A 2 -11.53 13.54 -14.07
C VAL A 2 -10.92 14.18 -12.82
N VAL A 3 -10.73 13.38 -11.80
CA VAL A 3 -10.08 13.85 -10.59
C VAL A 3 -8.64 13.36 -10.61
N TYR A 4 -7.72 14.29 -10.68
CA TYR A 4 -6.31 13.95 -10.64
C TYR A 4 -5.88 13.78 -9.20
N ARG A 5 -5.37 12.59 -8.90
CA ARG A 5 -4.79 12.30 -7.61
C ARG A 5 -3.28 12.42 -7.74
N ASN A 6 -2.68 13.26 -6.94
CA ASN A 6 -1.22 13.37 -6.94
C ASN A 6 -0.61 12.17 -6.21
N SER A 7 0.71 12.02 -6.35
CA SER A 7 1.41 10.87 -5.76
C SER A 7 1.26 10.81 -4.25
N MET A 8 1.26 11.96 -3.60
CA MET A 8 1.12 12.02 -2.14
C MET A 8 -0.24 11.53 -1.67
N GLN A 9 -1.28 11.86 -2.41
CA GLN A 9 -2.63 11.40 -2.07
C GLN A 9 -2.75 9.89 -2.25
N ILE A 10 -2.16 9.37 -3.32
CA ILE A 10 -2.15 7.92 -3.57
C ILE A 10 -1.40 7.20 -2.46
N VAL A 11 -0.24 7.71 -2.07
CA VAL A 11 0.55 7.14 -0.97
C VAL A 11 -0.25 7.15 0.33
N ALA A 12 -0.91 8.26 0.63
CA ALA A 12 -1.74 8.35 1.83
C ALA A 12 -2.88 7.32 1.82
N ASP A 13 -3.52 7.14 0.67
CA ASP A 13 -4.59 6.16 0.55
C ASP A 13 -4.08 4.73 0.75
N LEU A 14 -2.90 4.43 0.20
CA LEU A 14 -2.28 3.11 0.38
C LEU A 14 -1.92 2.87 1.84
N LEU A 15 -1.37 3.87 2.51
CA LEU A 15 -1.02 3.76 3.92
C LEU A 15 -2.26 3.57 4.79
N VAL A 16 -3.31 4.32 4.53
CA VAL A 16 -4.57 4.19 5.27
C VAL A 16 -5.16 2.80 5.06
N ALA A 17 -5.19 2.32 3.83
CA ALA A 17 -5.71 0.98 3.54
C ALA A 17 -4.91 -0.10 4.26
N THR A 18 -3.59 0.03 4.28
CA THR A 18 -2.71 -0.92 4.95
C THR A 18 -2.91 -0.87 6.47
N ASP A 19 -3.03 0.34 7.00
CA ASP A 19 -3.24 0.55 8.44
C ASP A 19 -4.57 -0.06 8.91
N GLN A 20 -5.61 0.07 8.11
CA GLN A 20 -6.93 -0.47 8.44
C GLN A 20 -6.93 -1.99 8.58
N CYS A 21 -6.04 -2.66 7.88
CA CYS A 21 -5.89 -4.10 7.98
C CYS A 21 -4.98 -4.52 9.13
N GLY A 22 -4.26 -3.58 9.71
CA GLY A 22 -3.40 -3.83 10.87
C GLY A 22 -2.33 -4.87 10.60
N GLN A 23 -2.06 -5.71 11.58
CA GLN A 23 -1.00 -6.70 11.48
C GLN A 23 -1.34 -7.87 10.57
N GLU A 24 -2.61 -8.06 10.26
CA GLU A 24 -3.01 -9.08 9.29
C GLU A 24 -2.55 -8.71 7.89
N GLY A 25 -2.43 -7.42 7.62
CA GLY A 25 -1.98 -6.92 6.34
C GLY A 25 -3.06 -6.92 5.28
N ILE A 26 -2.71 -6.42 4.12
CA ILE A 26 -3.61 -6.33 2.98
C ILE A 26 -2.92 -6.93 1.76
N ASN A 27 -3.65 -7.71 0.97
CA ASN A 27 -3.09 -8.32 -0.21
C ASN A 27 -3.09 -7.33 -1.39
N THR A 28 -2.34 -7.70 -2.45
CA THR A 28 -2.20 -6.86 -3.63
C THR A 28 -3.54 -6.54 -4.28
N THR A 29 -4.40 -7.54 -4.42
CA THR A 29 -5.69 -7.37 -5.09
C THR A 29 -6.55 -6.34 -4.36
N SER A 30 -6.59 -6.42 -3.04
CA SER A 30 -7.35 -5.46 -2.23
C SER A 30 -6.78 -4.05 -2.35
N LEU A 31 -5.46 -3.91 -2.39
CA LEU A 31 -4.82 -2.61 -2.58
C LEU A 31 -5.16 -2.02 -3.94
N LEU A 32 -5.12 -2.83 -5.00
CA LEU A 32 -5.49 -2.38 -6.33
C LEU A 32 -6.91 -1.81 -6.35
N SER A 33 -7.82 -2.52 -5.70
CA SER A 33 -9.21 -2.13 -5.65
C SER A 33 -9.41 -0.85 -4.83
N LYS A 34 -8.80 -0.78 -3.67
CA LYS A 34 -8.98 0.38 -2.77
C LYS A 34 -8.32 1.64 -3.32
N ALA A 35 -7.15 1.50 -3.92
CA ALA A 35 -6.41 2.64 -4.46
C ALA A 35 -6.79 2.97 -5.90
N ASN A 36 -7.54 2.10 -6.55
CA ASN A 36 -7.96 2.27 -7.94
C ASN A 36 -6.76 2.49 -8.87
N LEU A 37 -5.75 1.65 -8.70
CA LEU A 37 -4.52 1.71 -9.47
C LEU A 37 -4.36 0.49 -10.37
N SER A 38 -3.58 0.64 -11.43
CA SER A 38 -3.12 -0.50 -12.20
C SER A 38 -2.03 -1.24 -11.42
N HIS A 39 -1.83 -2.50 -11.75
CA HIS A 39 -0.83 -3.33 -11.06
C HIS A 39 0.58 -2.72 -11.16
N SER A 40 0.94 -2.24 -12.35
CA SER A 40 2.26 -1.64 -12.57
C SER A 40 2.47 -0.40 -11.70
N ARG A 41 1.46 0.44 -11.59
CA ARG A 41 1.55 1.64 -10.77
C ARG A 41 1.61 1.30 -9.30
N LEU A 42 0.80 0.34 -8.87
CA LEU A 42 0.82 -0.10 -7.48
C LEU A 42 2.20 -0.61 -7.10
N GLU A 43 2.83 -1.42 -7.95
CA GLU A 43 4.16 -1.94 -7.67
C GLU A 43 5.18 -0.83 -7.43
N LYS A 44 5.11 0.23 -8.22
CA LYS A 44 6.03 1.37 -8.04
C LYS A 44 5.82 2.05 -6.69
N PHE A 45 4.58 2.30 -6.32
CA PHE A 45 4.27 2.94 -5.06
C PHE A 45 4.64 2.05 -3.88
N VAL A 46 4.32 0.78 -3.95
CA VAL A 46 4.63 -0.17 -2.89
C VAL A 46 6.15 -0.32 -2.72
N SER A 47 6.87 -0.37 -3.83
CA SER A 47 8.33 -0.43 -3.79
C SER A 47 8.91 0.79 -3.06
N ASN A 48 8.37 1.98 -3.32
CA ASN A 48 8.79 3.18 -2.62
C ASN A 48 8.46 3.12 -1.12
N LEU A 49 7.27 2.64 -0.79
CA LEU A 49 6.85 2.52 0.61
C LEU A 49 7.68 1.52 1.38
N THR A 50 8.00 0.39 0.77
CA THR A 50 8.85 -0.62 1.43
C THR A 50 10.29 -0.12 1.55
N GLY A 51 10.79 0.56 0.53
CA GLY A 51 12.12 1.16 0.57
C GLY A 51 12.26 2.24 1.64
N ALA A 52 11.17 2.97 1.91
CA ALA A 52 11.16 4.00 2.95
C ALA A 52 10.91 3.41 4.34
N GLY A 53 10.62 2.11 4.44
CA GLY A 53 10.35 1.48 5.72
C GLY A 53 8.96 1.74 6.28
N LEU A 54 8.04 2.25 5.45
CA LEU A 54 6.68 2.57 5.89
C LEU A 54 5.77 1.35 5.85
N VAL A 55 6.07 0.39 4.99
CA VAL A 55 5.28 -0.82 4.79
C VAL A 55 6.24 -1.99 4.63
N ASN A 56 5.88 -3.14 5.17
CA ASN A 56 6.59 -4.38 4.96
C ASN A 56 5.85 -5.26 3.97
N LYS A 57 6.60 -5.86 3.05
CA LYS A 57 6.06 -6.83 2.11
C LYS A 57 6.37 -8.22 2.63
N ILE A 58 5.33 -9.00 2.85
CA ILE A 58 5.45 -10.37 3.33
C ILE A 58 4.98 -11.30 2.22
N GLU A 59 5.87 -12.19 1.80
CA GLU A 59 5.54 -13.19 0.79
C GLU A 59 5.35 -14.53 1.47
N TYR A 60 4.18 -15.10 1.29
CA TYR A 60 3.84 -16.40 1.87
C TYR A 60 2.96 -17.17 0.90
N ASP A 61 3.35 -18.40 0.61
CA ASP A 61 2.61 -19.31 -0.26
C ASP A 61 2.28 -18.67 -1.62
N GLY A 62 3.25 -17.94 -2.18
CA GLY A 62 3.10 -17.29 -3.48
C GLY A 62 2.24 -16.04 -3.48
N LYS A 63 1.81 -15.60 -2.30
CA LYS A 63 0.98 -14.39 -2.17
C LYS A 63 1.75 -13.30 -1.45
N ASN A 64 1.54 -12.08 -1.90
CA ASN A 64 2.15 -10.90 -1.27
C ASN A 64 1.14 -10.21 -0.38
N THR A 65 1.56 -9.92 0.86
CA THR A 65 0.76 -9.19 1.83
C THR A 65 1.56 -8.01 2.32
N PHE A 66 0.91 -6.87 2.46
CA PHE A 66 1.56 -5.64 2.90
C PHE A 66 1.06 -5.28 4.29
N VAL A 67 2.00 -5.03 5.19
CA VAL A 67 1.70 -4.71 6.59
C VAL A 67 2.33 -3.36 6.90
N ILE A 68 1.56 -2.49 7.56
CA ILE A 68 2.09 -1.19 7.95
C ILE A 68 3.12 -1.36 9.06
N THR A 69 4.19 -0.56 9.00
CA THR A 69 5.22 -0.54 10.04
C THR A 69 4.87 0.51 11.08
N GLU A 70 5.60 0.51 12.20
CA GLU A 70 5.47 1.57 13.19
C GLU A 70 5.73 2.93 12.57
N LYS A 71 6.72 3.02 11.68
CA LYS A 71 7.04 4.26 10.98
C LYS A 71 5.91 4.70 10.08
N GLY A 72 5.26 3.77 9.38
CA GLY A 72 4.13 4.09 8.50
C GLY A 72 2.87 4.42 9.27
N ASN A 73 2.71 3.88 10.47
CA ASN A 73 1.55 4.10 11.32
C ASN A 73 1.71 5.33 12.22
N TYR A 74 2.87 5.93 12.20
CA TYR A 74 3.17 7.08 13.03
C TYR A 74 2.53 8.33 12.44
N SER A 75 1.64 8.92 13.16
CA SER A 75 0.92 10.11 12.71
C SER A 75 1.26 11.32 13.56
#